data_f7e95571af202ea66c92f44fa6c0d11e
#
_entry.id   f7e95571af202ea66c92f44fa6c0d11e
#
_cell.length_a   1.000
_cell.length_b   1.000
_cell.length_c   1.000
_cell.angle_alpha   90.00
_cell.angle_beta   90.00
_cell.angle_gamma   90.00
#
_symmetry.space_group_name_H-M   'P 1'
#
loop_
_entity.id
_entity.type
_entity.pdbx_description
1 polymer ?
#
loop_
_entity_poly.entity_id
_entity_poly.type
_entity_poly.pdbx_seq_one_letter_code
_entity_poly.pdbx_strand_id
1 'polypeptide(L)'
;ALEEIENETGKKVFTILQLRLHPAIIQLKEKIAADTSGKKFEVNLKYITSRGHWYHTSWKGDIQKSGGIATNIGVHFFDMLMWIFGDVKQNDVLQHTTDTASGTLELERAQVNWMLSINEQTLPADVRAAGKRTFRSLSIDGEEFEFSEGFTELHTLSYINILSGKGFPLTETRKAIQLVHEIRNKK
;
A
#
# COMPACT_ATOMS: atom_id res chain seq x y z
N ALA A 1 -21.09 -4.73 9.25
CA ALA A 1 -21.92 -4.56 8.04
C ALA A 1 -21.60 -5.59 6.95
N LEU A 2 -20.47 -5.52 6.19
CA LEU A 2 -20.22 -6.47 5.08
C LEU A 2 -20.12 -7.92 5.53
N GLU A 3 -19.46 -8.22 6.64
CA GLU A 3 -19.36 -9.57 7.20
C GLU A 3 -20.71 -10.12 7.67
N GLU A 4 -21.57 -9.28 8.20
CA GLU A 4 -22.95 -9.65 8.55
C GLU A 4 -23.72 -10.05 7.30
N ILE A 5 -23.61 -9.25 6.23
CA ILE A 5 -24.22 -9.58 4.94
C ILE A 5 -23.65 -10.89 4.35
N GLU A 6 -22.34 -11.12 4.45
CA GLU A 6 -21.74 -12.41 4.06
C GLU A 6 -22.36 -13.58 4.81
N ASN A 7 -22.54 -13.44 6.13
CA ASN A 7 -23.11 -14.48 6.98
C ASN A 7 -24.59 -14.72 6.68
N GLU A 8 -25.35 -13.66 6.44
CA GLU A 8 -26.77 -13.73 6.12
C GLU A 8 -27.08 -14.29 4.74
N THR A 9 -26.24 -13.95 3.76
CA THR A 9 -26.51 -14.26 2.34
C THR A 9 -25.72 -15.44 1.80
N GLY A 10 -24.67 -15.88 2.49
CA GLY A 10 -23.69 -16.84 1.99
C GLY A 10 -22.82 -16.33 0.84
N LYS A 11 -23.00 -15.08 0.43
CA LYS A 11 -22.16 -14.45 -0.61
C LYS A 11 -20.84 -13.99 0.00
N LYS A 12 -19.81 -13.85 -0.85
CA LYS A 12 -18.47 -13.45 -0.41
C LYS A 12 -18.05 -12.11 -1.02
N VAL A 13 -17.38 -11.30 -0.21
CA VAL A 13 -16.72 -10.07 -0.64
C VAL A 13 -15.22 -10.33 -0.67
N PHE A 14 -14.59 -10.07 -1.80
CA PHE A 14 -13.15 -10.17 -1.96
C PHE A 14 -12.56 -8.80 -2.24
N THR A 15 -11.38 -8.55 -1.68
CA THR A 15 -10.66 -7.31 -1.87
C THR A 15 -9.53 -7.51 -2.89
N ILE A 16 -9.34 -6.53 -3.77
CA ILE A 16 -8.24 -6.56 -4.72
C ILE A 16 -7.01 -5.94 -4.05
N LEU A 17 -6.13 -6.79 -3.55
CA LEU A 17 -4.84 -6.45 -2.97
C LEU A 17 -3.72 -7.00 -3.87
N GLN A 18 -3.69 -6.49 -5.08
CA GLN A 18 -2.90 -7.04 -6.19
C GLN A 18 -1.40 -7.10 -5.94
N LEU A 19 -0.83 -6.26 -5.05
CA LEU A 19 0.61 -6.30 -4.75
C LEU A 19 1.03 -7.64 -4.14
N ARG A 20 0.14 -8.32 -3.42
CA ARG A 20 0.41 -9.67 -2.89
C ARG A 20 0.60 -10.74 -3.98
N LEU A 21 0.17 -10.45 -5.22
CA LEU A 21 0.31 -11.34 -6.37
C LEU A 21 1.53 -11.02 -7.22
N HIS A 22 2.26 -9.98 -6.89
CA HIS A 22 3.44 -9.57 -7.64
C HIS A 22 4.61 -10.55 -7.36
N PRO A 23 5.24 -11.16 -8.40
CA PRO A 23 6.25 -12.20 -8.19
C PRO A 23 7.41 -11.77 -7.29
N ALA A 24 7.96 -10.57 -7.48
CA ALA A 24 9.04 -10.06 -6.64
C ALA A 24 8.58 -9.86 -5.18
N ILE A 25 7.34 -9.43 -4.94
CA ILE A 25 6.80 -9.27 -3.59
C ILE A 25 6.60 -10.62 -2.90
N ILE A 26 6.18 -11.65 -3.63
CA ILE A 26 6.09 -13.03 -3.12
C ILE A 26 7.48 -13.52 -2.71
N GLN A 27 8.48 -13.37 -3.58
CA GLN A 27 9.86 -13.76 -3.29
C GLN A 27 10.44 -13.00 -2.07
N LEU A 28 10.16 -11.70 -1.97
CA LEU A 28 10.56 -10.91 -0.81
C LEU A 28 9.94 -11.46 0.48
N LYS A 29 8.64 -11.76 0.47
CA LYS A 29 7.97 -12.34 1.63
C LYS A 29 8.60 -13.67 2.04
N GLU A 30 8.89 -14.53 1.08
CA GLU A 30 9.55 -15.83 1.35
C GLU A 30 10.95 -15.63 1.95
N LYS A 31 11.75 -14.69 1.39
CA LYS A 31 13.06 -14.32 1.93
C LYS A 31 12.97 -13.82 3.37
N ILE A 32 12.03 -12.93 3.66
CA ILE A 32 11.82 -12.39 5.01
C ILE A 32 11.32 -13.48 5.96
N ALA A 33 10.43 -14.36 5.52
CA ALA A 33 9.93 -15.48 6.34
C ALA A 33 11.03 -16.48 6.68
N ALA A 34 11.99 -16.72 5.79
CA ALA A 34 13.11 -17.61 6.00
C ALA A 34 14.22 -17.02 6.89
N ASP A 35 14.22 -15.71 7.10
CA ASP A 35 15.21 -15.06 7.97
C ASP A 35 14.93 -15.36 9.44
N THR A 36 15.87 -15.99 10.11
CA THR A 36 15.81 -16.39 11.51
C THR A 36 16.66 -15.51 12.44
N SER A 37 17.23 -14.42 11.93
CA SER A 37 18.14 -13.54 12.69
C SER A 37 17.47 -12.82 13.84
N GLY A 38 16.13 -12.67 13.82
CA GLY A 38 15.37 -11.92 14.80
C GLY A 38 15.53 -10.39 14.69
N LYS A 39 16.29 -9.90 13.70
CA LYS A 39 16.47 -8.46 13.48
C LYS A 39 15.18 -7.82 12.97
N LYS A 40 15.02 -6.52 13.21
CA LYS A 40 14.08 -5.67 12.49
C LYS A 40 14.76 -5.11 11.24
N PHE A 41 14.05 -5.15 10.12
CA PHE A 41 14.50 -4.59 8.85
C PHE A 41 14.19 -3.09 8.80
N GLU A 42 15.14 -2.29 8.30
CA GLU A 42 14.93 -0.88 8.01
C GLU A 42 14.35 -0.74 6.59
N VAL A 43 13.11 -0.25 6.50
CA VAL A 43 12.38 -0.17 5.23
C VAL A 43 12.06 1.29 4.91
N ASN A 44 12.38 1.72 3.69
CA ASN A 44 11.95 3.02 3.19
C ASN A 44 11.07 2.83 1.95
N LEU A 45 9.84 3.33 2.03
CA LEU A 45 8.87 3.30 0.94
C LEU A 45 8.60 4.73 0.45
N LYS A 46 8.82 4.98 -0.84
CA LYS A 46 8.35 6.20 -1.51
C LYS A 46 7.50 5.84 -2.71
N TYR A 47 6.32 6.40 -2.77
CA TYR A 47 5.49 6.35 -3.95
C TYR A 47 4.93 7.71 -4.27
N ILE A 48 5.35 8.26 -5.40
CA ILE A 48 4.93 9.56 -5.91
C ILE A 48 4.30 9.32 -7.27
N THR A 49 3.07 9.80 -7.45
CA THR A 49 2.38 9.68 -8.74
C THR A 49 1.65 10.97 -9.04
N SER A 50 2.34 11.87 -9.79
CA SER A 50 1.81 13.17 -10.17
C SER A 50 0.43 13.03 -10.83
N ARG A 51 -0.54 13.75 -10.29
CA ARG A 51 -1.91 13.77 -10.80
C ARG A 51 -2.24 15.13 -11.41
N GLY A 52 -2.92 15.09 -12.54
CA GLY A 52 -3.39 16.31 -13.20
C GLY A 52 -4.63 16.91 -12.52
N HIS A 53 -5.06 18.06 -13.01
CA HIS A 53 -6.22 18.81 -12.50
C HIS A 53 -7.49 17.96 -12.34
N TRP A 54 -7.72 17.00 -13.26
CA TRP A 54 -8.86 16.08 -13.20
C TRP A 54 -8.97 15.30 -11.89
N TYR A 55 -7.85 15.00 -11.24
CA TYR A 55 -7.86 14.28 -9.96
C TYR A 55 -8.54 15.13 -8.89
N HIS A 56 -8.16 16.39 -8.78
CA HIS A 56 -8.69 17.32 -7.78
C HIS A 56 -10.17 17.69 -8.01
N THR A 57 -10.64 17.62 -9.27
CA THR A 57 -12.05 17.85 -9.62
C THR A 57 -12.92 16.61 -9.56
N SER A 58 -12.32 15.43 -9.47
CA SER A 58 -13.03 14.15 -9.34
C SER A 58 -13.31 13.81 -7.87
N TRP A 59 -14.15 12.79 -7.64
CA TRP A 59 -14.40 12.26 -6.30
C TRP A 59 -13.13 11.81 -5.58
N LYS A 60 -12.05 11.49 -6.31
CA LYS A 60 -10.75 11.07 -5.76
C LYS A 60 -10.03 12.19 -5.03
N GLY A 61 -10.20 13.44 -5.47
CA GLY A 61 -9.65 14.62 -4.79
C GLY A 61 -10.46 15.06 -3.56
N ASP A 62 -11.70 14.60 -3.44
CA ASP A 62 -12.55 14.87 -2.28
C ASP A 62 -12.20 13.88 -1.15
N ILE A 63 -11.56 14.39 -0.10
CA ILE A 63 -11.10 13.56 1.04
C ILE A 63 -12.27 12.87 1.77
N GLN A 64 -13.47 13.47 1.77
CA GLN A 64 -14.64 12.87 2.42
C GLN A 64 -15.12 11.63 1.67
N LYS A 65 -15.03 11.66 0.33
CA LYS A 65 -15.47 10.56 -0.52
C LYS A 65 -14.39 9.50 -0.71
N SER A 66 -13.15 9.93 -0.89
CA SER A 66 -12.05 9.04 -1.26
C SER A 66 -11.26 8.50 -0.07
N GLY A 67 -11.33 9.18 1.08
CA GLY A 67 -10.46 8.92 2.21
C GLY A 67 -9.03 9.45 2.07
N GLY A 68 -8.74 10.22 1.00
CA GLY A 68 -7.43 10.81 0.76
C GLY A 68 -6.37 9.83 0.24
N ILE A 69 -5.12 10.29 0.22
CA ILE A 69 -4.00 9.56 -0.38
C ILE A 69 -3.74 8.24 0.33
N ALA A 70 -3.76 8.22 1.66
CA ALA A 70 -3.52 7.01 2.45
C ALA A 70 -4.52 5.90 2.10
N THR A 71 -5.77 6.24 1.86
CA THR A 71 -6.81 5.27 1.48
C THR A 71 -6.71 4.90 0.00
N ASN A 72 -6.63 5.89 -0.91
CA ASN A 72 -6.65 5.64 -2.35
C ASN A 72 -5.40 4.94 -2.89
N ILE A 73 -4.25 5.23 -2.30
CA ILE A 73 -2.94 4.77 -2.76
C ILE A 73 -2.29 3.91 -1.69
N GLY A 74 -2.27 4.40 -0.45
CA GLY A 74 -1.53 3.80 0.65
C GLY A 74 -2.02 2.43 1.03
N VAL A 75 -3.31 2.13 0.94
CA VAL A 75 -3.88 0.85 1.33
C VAL A 75 -3.16 -0.35 0.71
N HIS A 76 -2.77 -0.25 -0.56
CA HIS A 76 -2.07 -1.32 -1.25
C HIS A 76 -0.65 -1.55 -0.71
N PHE A 77 0.07 -0.46 -0.42
CA PHE A 77 1.42 -0.53 0.12
C PHE A 77 1.43 -0.94 1.58
N PHE A 78 0.53 -0.42 2.38
CA PHE A 78 0.41 -0.79 3.80
C PHE A 78 0.01 -2.26 3.96
N ASP A 79 -0.92 -2.72 3.13
CA ASP A 79 -1.28 -4.13 3.09
C ASP A 79 -0.07 -5.00 2.73
N MET A 80 0.65 -4.66 1.68
CA MET A 80 1.88 -5.35 1.27
C MET A 80 2.91 -5.41 2.39
N LEU A 81 3.18 -4.27 3.05
CA LEU A 81 4.15 -4.20 4.13
C LEU A 81 3.75 -5.08 5.31
N MET A 82 2.49 -5.03 5.74
CA MET A 82 2.01 -5.91 6.81
C MET A 82 2.03 -7.39 6.41
N TRP A 83 1.73 -7.69 5.17
CA TRP A 83 1.77 -9.07 4.66
C TRP A 83 3.18 -9.67 4.65
N ILE A 84 4.22 -8.82 4.46
CA ILE A 84 5.64 -9.23 4.45
C ILE A 84 6.22 -9.23 5.86
N PHE A 85 6.02 -8.15 6.63
CA PHE A 85 6.76 -7.87 7.87
C PHE A 85 5.94 -8.05 9.15
N GLY A 86 4.68 -8.46 9.03
CA GLY A 86 3.80 -8.68 10.19
C GLY A 86 2.99 -7.46 10.61
N ASP A 87 2.32 -7.59 11.74
CA ASP A 87 1.34 -6.61 12.21
C ASP A 87 1.97 -5.29 12.66
N VAL A 88 1.17 -4.21 12.58
CA VAL A 88 1.53 -2.88 13.08
C VAL A 88 1.55 -2.88 14.60
N LYS A 89 2.66 -2.42 15.18
CA LYS A 89 2.84 -2.19 16.62
C LYS A 89 2.68 -0.70 16.95
N GLN A 90 3.19 0.18 16.08
CA GLN A 90 3.07 1.63 16.22
C GLN A 90 2.93 2.28 14.85
N ASN A 91 2.17 3.37 14.80
CA ASN A 91 1.94 4.17 13.60
C ASN A 91 2.04 5.65 13.96
N ASP A 92 2.98 6.38 13.36
CA ASP A 92 3.13 7.82 13.55
C ASP A 92 3.03 8.54 12.21
N VAL A 93 2.09 9.47 12.12
CA VAL A 93 1.89 10.30 10.92
C VAL A 93 2.66 11.61 11.11
N LEU A 94 3.62 11.87 10.24
CA LEU A 94 4.47 13.06 10.28
C LEU A 94 3.92 14.20 9.43
N GLN A 95 3.27 13.85 8.32
CA GLN A 95 2.66 14.81 7.42
C GLN A 95 1.37 14.20 6.83
N HIS A 96 0.32 15.01 6.78
CA HIS A 96 -0.94 14.63 6.15
C HIS A 96 -1.60 15.88 5.54
N THR A 97 -1.39 16.07 4.26
CA THR A 97 -1.97 17.16 3.46
C THR A 97 -2.90 16.57 2.38
N THR A 98 -3.49 17.43 1.56
CA THR A 98 -4.35 17.00 0.44
C THR A 98 -3.60 16.26 -0.66
N ASP A 99 -2.26 16.44 -0.76
CA ASP A 99 -1.42 15.93 -1.84
C ASP A 99 -0.21 15.09 -1.38
N THR A 100 0.07 15.06 -0.07
CA THR A 100 1.21 14.32 0.49
C THR A 100 0.86 13.76 1.86
N ALA A 101 1.25 12.52 2.09
CA ALA A 101 1.19 11.87 3.40
C ALA A 101 2.50 11.14 3.66
N SER A 102 3.01 11.24 4.89
CA SER A 102 4.23 10.53 5.31
C SER A 102 4.20 10.19 6.78
N GLY A 103 5.01 9.22 7.17
CA GLY A 103 5.08 8.78 8.56
C GLY A 103 6.02 7.62 8.75
N THR A 104 5.92 7.02 9.94
CA THR A 104 6.63 5.79 10.29
C THR A 104 5.65 4.72 10.72
N LEU A 105 6.01 3.46 10.48
CA LEU A 105 5.32 2.29 11.00
C LEU A 105 6.34 1.39 11.69
N GLU A 106 6.06 1.01 12.91
CA GLU A 106 6.73 -0.12 13.54
C GLU A 106 5.90 -1.38 13.28
N LEU A 107 6.46 -2.32 12.53
CA LEU A 107 5.90 -3.65 12.28
C LEU A 107 6.59 -4.69 13.16
N GLU A 108 6.07 -5.91 13.18
CA GLU A 108 6.71 -7.01 13.95
C GLU A 108 8.16 -7.20 13.56
N ARG A 109 8.47 -7.15 12.26
CA ARG A 109 9.81 -7.41 11.70
C ARG A 109 10.45 -6.23 10.96
N ALA A 110 9.83 -5.04 10.97
CA ALA A 110 10.39 -3.88 10.28
C ALA A 110 10.11 -2.56 11.00
N GLN A 111 11.04 -1.62 10.81
CA GLN A 111 10.83 -0.21 11.00
C GLN A 111 10.70 0.44 9.63
N VAL A 112 9.55 1.06 9.35
CA VAL A 112 9.22 1.58 8.02
C VAL A 112 9.12 3.09 8.05
N ASN A 113 9.86 3.76 7.17
CA ASN A 113 9.61 5.16 6.80
C ASN A 113 8.83 5.16 5.50
N TRP A 114 7.70 5.85 5.44
CA TRP A 114 6.88 5.88 4.25
C TRP A 114 6.51 7.30 3.82
N MET A 115 6.45 7.50 2.52
CA MET A 115 5.98 8.74 1.89
C MET A 115 5.16 8.43 0.64
N LEU A 116 3.97 9.03 0.59
CA LEU A 116 3.02 8.95 -0.54
C LEU A 116 2.72 10.36 -1.02
N SER A 117 2.76 10.62 -2.32
CA SER A 117 2.44 11.95 -2.86
C SER A 117 1.81 11.88 -4.25
N ILE A 118 0.92 12.82 -4.51
CA ILE A 118 0.39 13.11 -5.84
C ILE A 118 0.90 14.45 -6.39
N ASN A 119 1.76 15.12 -5.64
CA ASN A 119 2.35 16.41 -6.00
C ASN A 119 3.60 16.21 -6.87
N GLU A 120 3.60 16.78 -8.07
CA GLU A 120 4.71 16.71 -9.01
C GLU A 120 6.01 17.30 -8.43
N GLN A 121 5.91 18.31 -7.56
CA GLN A 121 7.08 18.97 -6.97
C GLN A 121 7.86 18.06 -6.02
N THR A 122 7.24 16.97 -5.53
CA THR A 122 7.90 15.98 -4.68
C THR A 122 8.65 14.88 -5.46
N LEU A 123 8.49 14.84 -6.79
CA LEU A 123 9.28 13.93 -7.64
C LEU A 123 10.78 14.27 -7.57
N PRO A 124 11.66 13.27 -7.56
CA PRO A 124 13.09 13.49 -7.76
C PRO A 124 13.37 14.31 -9.02
N ALA A 125 14.38 15.18 -8.97
CA ALA A 125 14.65 16.15 -10.03
C ALA A 125 14.96 15.48 -11.39
N ASP A 126 15.71 14.38 -11.37
CA ASP A 126 16.04 13.55 -12.52
C ASP A 126 14.81 12.85 -13.14
N VAL A 127 13.92 12.32 -12.29
CA VAL A 127 12.66 11.70 -12.71
C VAL A 127 11.75 12.71 -13.41
N ARG A 128 11.66 13.92 -12.83
CA ARG A 128 10.87 15.01 -13.40
C ARG A 128 11.48 15.53 -14.70
N ALA A 129 12.82 15.70 -14.75
CA ALA A 129 13.53 16.12 -15.95
C ALA A 129 13.36 15.10 -17.09
N ALA A 130 13.22 13.81 -16.79
CA ALA A 130 12.92 12.75 -17.74
C ALA A 130 11.44 12.71 -18.18
N GLY A 131 10.60 13.65 -17.74
CA GLY A 131 9.17 13.72 -18.06
C GLY A 131 8.33 12.60 -17.42
N LYS A 132 8.89 11.85 -16.50
CA LYS A 132 8.16 10.77 -15.80
C LYS A 132 7.23 11.37 -14.75
N ARG A 133 6.05 10.75 -14.58
CA ARG A 133 5.02 11.20 -13.64
C ARG A 133 4.92 10.33 -12.40
N THR A 134 5.63 9.22 -12.37
CA THR A 134 5.58 8.26 -11.26
C THR A 134 7.00 7.90 -10.85
N PHE A 135 7.22 7.89 -9.55
CA PHE A 135 8.43 7.39 -8.89
C PHE A 135 8.00 6.39 -7.82
N ARG A 136 8.61 5.23 -7.83
CA ARG A 136 8.40 4.18 -6.84
C ARG A 136 9.77 3.72 -6.38
N SER A 137 9.96 3.64 -5.08
CA SER A 137 11.18 3.16 -4.44
C SER A 137 10.79 2.40 -3.19
N LEU A 138 11.38 1.24 -3.01
CA LEU A 138 11.32 0.44 -1.80
C LEU A 138 12.75 0.00 -1.51
N SER A 139 13.33 0.48 -0.41
CA SER A 139 14.64 -0.02 0.03
C SER A 139 14.51 -0.79 1.34
N ILE A 140 15.33 -1.81 1.50
CA ILE A 140 15.38 -2.69 2.67
C ILE A 140 16.83 -2.77 3.13
N ASP A 141 17.11 -2.36 4.36
CA ASP A 141 18.47 -2.26 4.92
C ASP A 141 19.43 -1.46 4.01
N GLY A 142 18.91 -0.43 3.35
CA GLY A 142 19.68 0.45 2.44
C GLY A 142 19.82 -0.08 1.01
N GLU A 143 19.40 -1.31 0.71
CA GLU A 143 19.40 -1.87 -0.64
C GLU A 143 18.07 -1.61 -1.35
N GLU A 144 18.12 -1.07 -2.57
CA GLU A 144 16.91 -0.86 -3.38
C GLU A 144 16.32 -2.20 -3.82
N PHE A 145 15.03 -2.37 -3.56
CA PHE A 145 14.27 -3.53 -3.97
C PHE A 145 13.44 -3.20 -5.21
N GLU A 146 13.83 -3.79 -6.34
CA GLU A 146 13.18 -3.50 -7.63
C GLU A 146 11.89 -4.31 -7.81
N PHE A 147 10.78 -3.60 -8.01
CA PHE A 147 9.48 -4.21 -8.31
C PHE A 147 8.62 -3.31 -9.22
N SER A 148 9.27 -2.50 -10.07
CA SER A 148 8.57 -1.55 -10.95
C SER A 148 7.90 -2.21 -12.16
N GLU A 149 8.33 -3.42 -12.54
CA GLU A 149 7.75 -4.21 -13.63
C GLU A 149 6.74 -5.24 -13.11
N GLY A 150 5.95 -5.83 -13.98
CA GLY A 150 5.04 -6.93 -13.62
C GLY A 150 3.66 -6.52 -13.11
N PHE A 151 3.28 -5.25 -13.24
CA PHE A 151 1.98 -4.76 -12.75
C PHE A 151 0.80 -5.02 -13.70
N THR A 152 1.07 -5.28 -14.99
CA THR A 152 0.05 -5.29 -16.04
C THR A 152 -1.04 -6.35 -15.80
N GLU A 153 -0.66 -7.53 -15.34
CA GLU A 153 -1.56 -8.67 -15.19
C GLU A 153 -2.10 -8.87 -13.75
N LEU A 154 -1.69 -8.05 -12.78
CA LEU A 154 -2.05 -8.29 -11.38
C LEU A 154 -3.56 -8.20 -11.10
N HIS A 155 -4.27 -7.34 -11.82
CA HIS A 155 -5.74 -7.27 -11.71
C HIS A 155 -6.39 -8.51 -12.31
N THR A 156 -5.93 -8.96 -13.48
CA THR A 156 -6.40 -10.19 -14.12
C THR A 156 -6.19 -11.40 -13.19
N LEU A 157 -4.99 -11.52 -12.59
CA LEU A 157 -4.69 -12.56 -11.62
C LEU A 157 -5.59 -12.48 -10.38
N SER A 158 -5.88 -11.26 -9.90
CA SER A 158 -6.80 -11.07 -8.78
C SER A 158 -8.19 -11.61 -9.11
N TYR A 159 -8.73 -11.30 -10.29
CA TYR A 159 -10.03 -11.81 -10.71
C TYR A 159 -10.03 -13.33 -10.92
N ILE A 160 -8.98 -13.90 -11.51
CA ILE A 160 -8.83 -15.35 -11.65
C ILE A 160 -8.87 -16.01 -10.26
N ASN A 161 -8.16 -15.48 -9.29
CA ASN A 161 -8.14 -15.99 -7.92
C ASN A 161 -9.53 -15.88 -7.27
N ILE A 162 -10.23 -14.75 -7.42
CA ILE A 162 -11.58 -14.55 -6.90
C ILE A 162 -12.53 -15.59 -7.49
N LEU A 163 -12.54 -15.76 -8.80
CA LEU A 163 -13.42 -16.70 -9.49
C LEU A 163 -13.13 -18.17 -9.14
N SER A 164 -11.90 -18.48 -8.77
CA SER A 164 -11.49 -19.82 -8.27
C SER A 164 -11.65 -20.00 -6.75
N GLY A 165 -12.25 -19.03 -6.04
CA GLY A 165 -12.45 -19.08 -4.59
C GLY A 165 -11.19 -18.78 -3.75
N LYS A 166 -10.12 -18.29 -4.39
CA LYS A 166 -8.82 -17.96 -3.75
C LYS A 166 -8.59 -16.46 -3.58
N GLY A 167 -9.63 -15.63 -3.67
CA GLY A 167 -9.53 -14.20 -3.45
C GLY A 167 -9.23 -13.86 -1.99
N PHE A 168 -8.79 -12.64 -1.72
CA PHE A 168 -8.51 -12.15 -0.37
C PHE A 168 -9.81 -11.76 0.33
N PRO A 169 -10.25 -12.50 1.39
CA PRO A 169 -11.49 -12.22 2.09
C PRO A 169 -11.37 -10.99 3.00
N LEU A 170 -12.52 -10.51 3.50
CA LEU A 170 -12.60 -9.35 4.39
C LEU A 170 -11.72 -9.50 5.65
N THR A 171 -11.60 -10.71 6.17
CA THR A 171 -10.78 -10.99 7.37
C THR A 171 -9.31 -10.69 7.18
N GLU A 172 -8.76 -10.94 5.98
CA GLU A 172 -7.36 -10.63 5.67
C GLU A 172 -7.10 -9.14 5.43
N THR A 173 -8.10 -8.41 4.96
CA THR A 173 -7.95 -7.01 4.57
C THR A 173 -8.30 -6.02 5.68
N ARG A 174 -8.94 -6.49 6.74
CA ARG A 174 -9.39 -5.67 7.87
C ARG A 174 -8.28 -4.79 8.45
N LYS A 175 -7.08 -5.35 8.67
CA LYS A 175 -5.94 -4.65 9.27
C LYS A 175 -5.47 -3.47 8.40
N ALA A 176 -5.43 -3.66 7.07
CA ALA A 176 -5.04 -2.58 6.15
C ALA A 176 -6.07 -1.45 6.14
N ILE A 177 -7.35 -1.79 6.15
CA ILE A 177 -8.44 -0.80 6.23
C ILE A 177 -8.42 -0.05 7.57
N GLN A 178 -8.15 -0.75 8.67
CA GLN A 178 -8.02 -0.12 9.99
C GLN A 178 -6.83 0.84 10.02
N LEU A 179 -5.66 0.45 9.51
CA LEU A 179 -4.49 1.31 9.46
C LEU A 179 -4.74 2.58 8.65
N VAL A 180 -5.32 2.49 7.45
CA VAL A 180 -5.60 3.69 6.66
C VAL A 180 -6.67 4.58 7.31
N HIS A 181 -7.62 3.99 8.04
CA HIS A 181 -8.58 4.74 8.85
C HIS A 181 -7.88 5.51 9.98
N GLU A 182 -6.95 4.89 10.68
CA GLU A 182 -6.15 5.53 11.74
C GLU A 182 -5.30 6.67 11.18
N ILE A 183 -4.56 6.43 10.07
CA ILE A 183 -3.75 7.46 9.39
C ILE A 183 -4.62 8.66 9.00
N ARG A 184 -5.78 8.42 8.41
CA ARG A 184 -6.71 9.46 7.96
C ARG A 184 -7.21 10.34 9.11
N ASN A 185 -7.39 9.77 10.30
CA ASN A 185 -7.99 10.46 11.45
C ASN A 185 -6.96 10.97 12.47
N LYS A 186 -5.68 10.68 12.30
CA LYS A 186 -4.61 11.33 13.09
C LYS A 186 -4.55 12.81 12.72
N LYS A 187 -4.64 13.65 13.75
CA LYS A 187 -4.48 15.11 13.67
C LYS A 187 -3.04 15.49 13.92
#